data_2c9173bf70e8c65ba8ae0a27d372eafe
#
_entry.id   2c9173bf70e8c65ba8ae0a27d372eafe
#
_cell.length_a   1.000
_cell.length_b   1.000
_cell.length_c   1.000
_cell.angle_alpha   90.00
_cell.angle_beta   90.00
_cell.angle_gamma   90.00
#
_symmetry.space_group_name_H-M   'P 1'
#
loop_
_entity.id
_entity.type
_entity.pdbx_description
1 polymer ?
#
loop_
_entity_poly.entity_id
_entity_poly.type
_entity_poly.pdbx_seq_one_letter_code
_entity_poly.pdbx_strand_id
1 'polypeptide(L)' 'INIIRKNPSVTQFELSTILQISTKAIEKHIKNLREEGIIRRVGPDKGGHWEVTNDNNTP' A
#
# COMPACT_ATOMS: atom_id res chain seq x y z
N ILE A 1 -1.43 -6.62 0.99
CA ILE A 1 -0.88 -5.98 2.18
C ILE A 1 0.42 -6.62 2.65
N ASN A 2 0.58 -7.91 2.41
CA ASN A 2 1.84 -8.57 2.76
C ASN A 2 3.02 -7.98 2.01
N ILE A 3 2.80 -7.57 0.77
CA ILE A 3 3.84 -6.96 -0.04
C ILE A 3 4.28 -5.65 0.59
N ILE A 4 3.33 -4.86 1.05
CA ILE A 4 3.63 -3.58 1.69
C ILE A 4 4.37 -3.79 3.00
N ARG A 5 4.00 -4.80 3.76
CA ARG A 5 4.69 -5.09 5.01
C ARG A 5 6.15 -5.49 4.78
N LYS A 6 6.39 -6.26 3.74
CA LYS A 6 7.75 -6.69 3.43
C LYS A 6 8.58 -5.59 2.80
N ASN A 7 7.92 -4.72 2.04
CA ASN A 7 8.61 -3.65 1.34
C ASN A 7 7.80 -2.35 1.43
N PRO A 8 7.92 -1.63 2.55
CA PRO A 8 7.16 -0.39 2.71
C PRO A 8 7.46 0.68 1.67
N SER A 9 8.58 0.55 0.98
CA SER A 9 8.96 1.51 -0.06
C SER A 9 8.39 1.16 -1.42
N VAL A 10 7.60 0.09 -1.53
CA VAL A 10 7.05 -0.34 -2.81
C VAL A 10 6.16 0.76 -3.39
N THR A 11 6.26 0.98 -4.70
CA THR A 11 5.42 1.96 -5.38
C THR A 11 4.18 1.29 -5.94
N GLN A 12 3.19 2.11 -6.32
CA GLN A 12 1.99 1.58 -6.96
C GLN A 12 2.34 0.87 -8.27
N PHE A 13 3.30 1.42 -9.02
CA PHE A 13 3.74 0.78 -10.25
C PHE A 13 4.33 -0.60 -9.97
N GLU A 14 5.17 -0.68 -8.95
CA GLU A 14 5.74 -1.97 -8.57
C GLU A 14 4.67 -2.96 -8.13
N LEU A 15 3.68 -2.48 -7.38
CA LEU A 15 2.57 -3.34 -6.97
C LEU A 15 1.81 -3.86 -8.19
N SER A 16 1.57 -3.01 -9.18
CA SER A 16 0.86 -3.45 -10.37
C SER A 16 1.64 -4.53 -11.10
N THR A 17 2.96 -4.40 -11.14
CA THR A 17 3.82 -5.39 -11.79
C THR A 17 3.81 -6.70 -11.02
N ILE A 18 3.95 -6.63 -9.71
CA ILE A 18 4.01 -7.83 -8.87
C ILE A 18 2.69 -8.60 -8.93
N LEU A 19 1.58 -7.88 -8.85
CA LEU A 19 0.25 -8.49 -8.82
C LEU A 19 -0.32 -8.72 -10.21
N GLN A 20 0.36 -8.20 -11.25
CA GLN A 20 -0.06 -8.36 -12.64
C GLN A 20 -1.46 -7.79 -12.88
N ILE A 21 -1.73 -6.64 -12.30
CA ILE A 21 -2.98 -5.92 -12.51
C ILE A 21 -2.66 -4.48 -12.90
N SER A 22 -3.65 -3.78 -13.43
CA SER A 22 -3.43 -2.42 -13.90
C SER A 22 -3.15 -1.47 -12.74
N THR A 23 -2.48 -0.35 -13.05
CA THR A 23 -2.22 0.67 -12.04
C THR A 23 -3.52 1.28 -11.53
N LYS A 24 -4.54 1.36 -12.37
CA LYS A 24 -5.84 1.86 -11.93
C LYS A 24 -6.46 0.96 -10.87
N ALA A 25 -6.32 -0.34 -11.04
CA ALA A 25 -6.80 -1.28 -10.05
C ALA A 25 -6.03 -1.13 -8.73
N ILE A 26 -4.73 -0.93 -8.84
CA ILE A 26 -3.89 -0.69 -7.66
C ILE A 26 -4.34 0.59 -6.95
N GLU A 27 -4.57 1.66 -7.70
CA GLU A 27 -5.01 2.92 -7.10
C GLU A 27 -6.31 2.73 -6.32
N LYS A 28 -7.22 1.96 -6.87
CA LYS A 28 -8.49 1.69 -6.21
C LYS A 28 -8.28 0.90 -4.91
N HIS A 29 -7.46 -0.11 -4.97
CA HIS A 29 -7.15 -0.91 -3.78
C HIS A 29 -6.47 -0.08 -2.70
N ILE A 30 -5.51 0.74 -3.09
CA ILE A 30 -4.79 1.60 -2.16
C ILE A 30 -5.76 2.60 -1.52
N LYS A 31 -6.63 3.19 -2.32
CA LYS A 31 -7.60 4.14 -1.81
C LYS A 31 -8.50 3.47 -0.76
N ASN A 32 -8.98 2.29 -1.06
CA ASN A 32 -9.85 1.56 -0.13
C ASN A 32 -9.12 1.27 1.18
N LEU A 33 -7.89 0.81 1.10
CA LEU A 33 -7.10 0.50 2.29
C LEU A 33 -6.83 1.75 3.14
N ARG A 34 -6.59 2.88 2.47
CA ARG A 34 -6.36 4.14 3.18
C ARG A 34 -7.64 4.61 3.86
N GLU A 35 -8.77 4.51 3.17
CA GLU A 35 -10.03 4.94 3.74
C GLU A 35 -10.43 4.09 4.94
N GLU A 36 -10.05 2.84 4.93
CA GLU A 36 -10.33 1.96 6.06
C GLU A 36 -9.30 2.10 7.17
N GLY A 37 -8.28 2.92 6.96
CA GLY A 37 -7.27 3.14 7.98
C GLY A 37 -6.30 1.99 8.14
N ILE A 38 -6.19 1.13 7.14
CA ILE A 38 -5.29 -0.02 7.21
C ILE A 38 -3.86 0.39 6.88
N ILE A 39 -3.71 1.28 5.91
CA ILE A 39 -2.41 1.78 5.52
C ILE A 39 -2.45 3.29 5.40
N ARG A 40 -1.27 3.89 5.44
CA ARG A 40 -1.13 5.32 5.16
C ARG A 40 0.22 5.57 4.52
N ARG A 41 0.30 6.69 3.83
CA ARG A 41 1.54 7.13 3.19
C ARG A 41 2.27 8.07 4.14
N VAL A 42 3.54 7.79 4.35
CA VAL A 42 4.39 8.60 5.22
C VAL A 42 5.48 9.22 4.38
N GLY A 43 5.66 10.54 4.50
CA GLY A 43 6.70 11.25 3.79
C GLY A 43 6.23 11.75 2.43
N PRO A 44 7.13 12.37 1.66
CA PRO A 44 6.81 12.90 0.33
C PRO A 44 6.60 11.78 -0.69
N ASP A 45 6.11 12.14 -1.86
CA ASP A 45 5.90 11.16 -2.92
C ASP A 45 7.18 10.43 -3.27
N LYS A 46 8.28 11.14 -3.29
CA LYS A 46 9.59 10.53 -3.49
C LYS A 46 10.24 10.32 -2.14
N GLY A 47 10.68 9.11 -1.91
CA GLY A 47 11.34 8.78 -0.65
C GLY A 47 10.42 8.46 0.49
N GLY A 48 9.11 8.57 0.28
CA GLY A 48 8.16 8.16 1.29
C GLY A 48 7.98 6.66 1.32
N HIS A 49 7.15 6.21 2.24
CA HIS A 49 6.89 4.78 2.37
C HIS A 49 5.47 4.55 2.87
N TRP A 50 5.03 3.33 2.77
CA TRP A 50 3.74 2.92 3.31
C TRP A 50 3.89 2.46 4.74
N GLU A 51 2.89 2.75 5.54
CA GLU A 51 2.84 2.27 6.92
C GLU A 51 1.53 1.52 7.11
N VAL A 52 1.62 0.31 7.64
CA VAL A 52 0.43 -0.46 7.99
C VAL A 52 0.00 -0.01 9.38
N THR A 53 -1.09 0.75 9.43
CA THR A 53 -1.51 1.38 10.68
C THR A 53 -2.57 0.58 11.41
N ASN A 54 -3.25 -0.31 10.71
CA ASN A 54 -4.28 -1.13 11.34
C ASN A 54 -3.92 -2.59 11.20
N ASP A 55 -3.38 -3.14 12.25
CA ASP A 55 -3.02 -4.54 12.33
C ASP A 55 -4.11 -5.30 13.06
N ASN A 56 -5.31 -5.11 12.59
CA ASN A 56 -6.51 -5.55 13.29
C ASN A 56 -6.66 -7.05 13.39
N ASN A 57 -5.85 -7.78 12.70
CA ASN A 57 -5.84 -9.22 12.86
C ASN A 57 -5.08 -9.62 14.11
N THR A 58 -4.58 -8.68 14.82
CA THR A 58 -4.00 -8.94 16.14
C THR A 58 -5.12 -9.23 17.10
N PRO A 59 -5.18 -10.40 17.61
CA PRO A 59 -6.18 -10.71 18.60
C PRO A 59 -5.96 -9.98 19.89
#